data_53827ddcb393ba2b54e3edaf7041a97e
#
_entry.id   53827ddcb393ba2b54e3edaf7041a97e
#
_cell.length_a   1.000
_cell.length_b   1.000
_cell.length_c   1.000
_cell.angle_alpha   90.00
_cell.angle_beta   90.00
_cell.angle_gamma   90.00
#
_symmetry.space_group_name_H-M   'P 1'
#
loop_
_entity.id
_entity.type
_entity.pdbx_description
1 polymer ?
#
loop_
_entity_poly.entity_id
_entity_poly.type
_entity_poly.pdbx_seq_one_letter_code
_entity_poly.pdbx_strand_id
1 'polypeptide(L)'
;MEPNKTLKTDGNIHIPFEQRTGPESIVYFTRDLSSTGLEKIYNKIKETISGKIAVKVHTGEANGPNIIPPKWVESLIKKEIPTAKIV
;
A
#
# COMPACT_ATOMS: atom_id res chain seq x y z
N MET A 1 -3.88 3.74 -31.39
CA MET A 1 -2.84 2.76 -31.23
C MET A 1 -3.37 1.48 -30.61
N GLU A 2 -2.93 0.39 -31.12
CA GLU A 2 -3.32 -0.89 -30.59
C GLU A 2 -2.68 -1.11 -29.23
N PRO A 3 -3.45 -1.31 -28.18
CA PRO A 3 -2.87 -1.60 -26.91
C PRO A 3 -2.13 -2.94 -26.95
N ASN A 4 -1.32 -3.16 -25.98
CA ASN A 4 -0.50 -4.36 -25.92
C ASN A 4 -1.30 -5.61 -25.60
N LYS A 5 -2.15 -5.99 -26.50
CA LYS A 5 -3.01 -7.14 -26.30
C LYS A 5 -2.25 -8.42 -26.14
N THR A 6 -1.07 -8.46 -26.72
CA THR A 6 -0.21 -9.63 -26.67
C THR A 6 0.70 -9.62 -25.47
N LEU A 7 0.66 -8.56 -24.69
CA LEU A 7 1.55 -8.43 -23.56
C LEU A 7 1.09 -9.33 -22.44
N LYS A 8 1.77 -10.43 -22.27
CA LYS A 8 1.55 -11.38 -21.20
C LYS A 8 2.85 -11.64 -20.50
N THR A 9 2.85 -11.54 -19.20
CA THR A 9 4.04 -11.82 -18.42
C THR A 9 3.67 -12.75 -17.30
N ASP A 10 4.32 -13.90 -17.25
CA ASP A 10 4.15 -14.86 -16.14
C ASP A 10 2.70 -15.15 -15.77
N GLY A 11 1.87 -15.34 -16.77
CA GLY A 11 0.47 -15.61 -16.55
C GLY A 11 -0.37 -14.39 -16.28
N ASN A 12 0.25 -13.23 -16.12
CA ASN A 12 -0.49 -12.00 -15.97
C ASN A 12 -0.82 -11.40 -17.32
N ILE A 13 -2.01 -10.90 -17.44
CA ILE A 13 -2.46 -10.25 -18.65
C ILE A 13 -2.66 -8.79 -18.34
N HIS A 14 -1.96 -7.94 -19.09
CA HIS A 14 -2.20 -6.52 -18.98
C HIS A 14 -3.45 -6.18 -19.78
N ILE A 15 -4.46 -5.71 -19.08
CA ILE A 15 -5.71 -5.29 -19.70
C ILE A 15 -5.73 -3.78 -19.77
N PRO A 16 -5.82 -3.20 -20.98
CA PRO A 16 -5.89 -1.75 -21.10
C PRO A 16 -7.06 -1.19 -20.30
N PHE A 17 -6.88 -0.01 -19.77
CA PHE A 17 -7.87 0.60 -18.89
C PHE A 17 -9.25 0.63 -19.53
N GLU A 18 -9.36 1.03 -20.78
CA GLU A 18 -10.62 1.17 -21.48
C GLU A 18 -11.32 -0.16 -21.74
N GLN A 19 -10.64 -1.27 -21.55
CA GLN A 19 -11.23 -2.60 -21.72
C GLN A 19 -11.59 -3.26 -20.39
N ARG A 20 -11.29 -2.59 -19.29
CA ARG A 20 -11.59 -3.14 -17.98
C ARG A 20 -13.05 -3.00 -17.65
N THR A 21 -13.58 -4.04 -17.05
CA THR A 21 -14.98 -4.06 -16.62
C THR A 21 -15.04 -4.36 -15.13
N GLY A 22 -16.17 -4.08 -14.53
CA GLY A 22 -16.39 -4.34 -13.12
C GLY A 22 -16.25 -3.10 -12.26
N PRO A 23 -16.38 -3.24 -10.94
CA PRO A 23 -16.29 -2.10 -10.04
C PRO A 23 -14.89 -1.51 -10.02
N GLU A 24 -14.83 -0.21 -9.86
CA GLU A 24 -13.55 0.47 -9.73
C GLU A 24 -12.93 0.19 -8.37
N SER A 25 -11.62 0.16 -8.33
CA SER A 25 -10.90 0.02 -7.07
C SER A 25 -10.98 1.30 -6.27
N ILE A 26 -11.10 1.15 -4.96
CA ILE A 26 -11.11 2.29 -4.05
C ILE A 26 -9.69 2.61 -3.65
N VAL A 27 -9.32 3.88 -3.76
CA VAL A 27 -8.02 4.37 -3.32
C VAL A 27 -8.23 5.41 -2.23
N TYR A 28 -7.56 5.22 -1.11
CA TYR A 28 -7.63 6.17 -0.01
C TYR A 28 -6.42 7.08 -0.04
N PHE A 29 -6.66 8.35 0.22
CA PHE A 29 -5.63 9.37 0.13
C PHE A 29 -5.72 10.32 1.32
N THR A 30 -4.58 10.77 1.83
CA THR A 30 -4.54 11.76 2.88
C THR A 30 -3.47 12.80 2.58
N ARG A 31 -3.74 14.04 2.98
CA ARG A 31 -2.73 15.10 2.95
C ARG A 31 -2.05 15.26 4.30
N ASP A 32 -2.53 14.52 5.30
CA ASP A 32 -1.96 14.56 6.63
C ASP A 32 -0.68 13.72 6.66
N LEU A 33 0.45 14.36 6.49
CA LEU A 33 1.76 13.69 6.48
C LEU A 33 2.27 13.55 7.90
N SER A 34 1.65 12.63 8.63
CA SER A 34 2.00 12.37 10.03
C SER A 34 1.62 10.93 10.38
N SER A 35 2.00 10.49 11.56
CA SER A 35 1.59 9.18 12.04
C SER A 35 0.07 9.07 12.13
N THR A 36 -0.59 10.17 12.47
CA THR A 36 -2.05 10.20 12.53
C THR A 36 -2.66 9.98 11.15
N GLY A 37 -2.10 10.60 10.13
CA GLY A 37 -2.57 10.41 8.75
C GLY A 37 -2.40 8.97 8.31
N LEU A 38 -1.28 8.37 8.65
CA LEU A 38 -1.04 6.96 8.32
C LEU A 38 -2.05 6.06 9.03
N GLU A 39 -2.36 6.32 10.29
CA GLU A 39 -3.36 5.56 11.02
C GLU A 39 -4.74 5.69 10.40
N LYS A 40 -5.10 6.87 9.94
CA LYS A 40 -6.39 7.09 9.30
C LYS A 40 -6.55 6.23 8.04
N ILE A 41 -5.50 6.15 7.24
CA ILE A 41 -5.52 5.30 6.05
C ILE A 41 -5.60 3.83 6.45
N TYR A 42 -4.79 3.42 7.41
CA TYR A 42 -4.82 2.05 7.88
C TYR A 42 -6.23 1.65 8.37
N ASN A 43 -6.89 2.53 9.09
CA ASN A 43 -8.22 2.25 9.60
C ASN A 43 -9.26 2.03 8.50
N LYS A 44 -8.99 2.53 7.31
CA LYS A 44 -9.89 2.32 6.16
C LYS A 44 -9.77 0.92 5.58
N ILE A 45 -8.62 0.26 5.76
CA ILE A 45 -8.37 -1.04 5.15
C ILE A 45 -8.19 -2.17 6.16
N LYS A 46 -8.15 -1.85 7.45
CA LYS A 46 -7.76 -2.83 8.48
C LYS A 46 -8.64 -4.07 8.52
N GLU A 47 -9.90 -3.96 8.15
CA GLU A 47 -10.80 -5.10 8.16
C GLU A 47 -10.47 -6.14 7.09
N THR A 48 -9.69 -5.76 6.10
CA THR A 48 -9.24 -6.68 5.07
C THR A 48 -7.95 -7.38 5.44
N ILE A 49 -7.36 -7.02 6.58
CA ILE A 49 -6.07 -7.54 7.01
C ILE A 49 -6.28 -8.45 8.20
N SER A 50 -5.73 -9.66 8.13
CA SER A 50 -5.89 -10.63 9.20
C SER A 50 -4.70 -11.60 9.24
N GLY A 51 -4.63 -12.38 10.32
CA GLY A 51 -3.59 -13.37 10.48
C GLY A 51 -2.24 -12.75 10.87
N LYS A 52 -1.18 -13.41 10.45
CA LYS A 52 0.16 -12.89 10.69
C LYS A 52 0.42 -11.72 9.75
N ILE A 53 0.85 -10.62 10.30
CA ILE A 53 1.02 -9.40 9.52
C ILE A 53 2.49 -9.06 9.40
N ALA A 54 2.93 -8.79 8.19
CA ALA A 54 4.25 -8.27 7.90
C ALA A 54 4.08 -6.89 7.28
N VAL A 55 4.83 -5.93 7.78
CA VAL A 55 4.80 -4.57 7.25
C VAL A 55 6.10 -4.33 6.48
N LYS A 56 5.96 -4.10 5.19
CA LYS A 56 7.11 -3.79 4.36
C LYS A 56 7.31 -2.28 4.33
N VAL A 57 8.53 -1.86 4.62
CA VAL A 57 8.88 -0.44 4.64
C VAL A 57 10.03 -0.21 3.68
N HIS A 58 9.90 0.82 2.86
CA HIS A 58 10.98 1.23 2.00
C HIS A 58 12.01 1.99 2.82
N THR A 59 13.21 1.43 2.92
CA THR A 59 14.29 2.02 3.72
C THR A 59 15.59 2.17 2.95
N GLY A 60 15.54 2.00 1.64
CA GLY A 60 16.75 1.99 0.82
C GLY A 60 17.39 3.33 0.56
N GLU A 61 16.74 4.43 0.95
CA GLU A 61 17.24 5.77 0.72
C GLU A 61 17.57 6.44 2.04
N ALA A 62 18.79 6.27 2.52
CA ALA A 62 19.22 7.01 3.72
C ALA A 62 19.12 8.50 3.40
N ASN A 63 18.43 9.26 4.25
CA ASN A 63 18.21 10.70 4.04
C ASN A 63 17.42 11.04 2.78
N GLY A 64 16.80 10.04 2.16
CA GLY A 64 15.99 10.28 0.98
C GLY A 64 14.67 10.95 1.31
N PRO A 65 14.18 11.83 0.43
CA PRO A 65 12.92 12.53 0.69
C PRO A 65 11.69 11.68 0.46
N ASN A 66 11.84 10.50 -0.09
CA ASN A 66 10.72 9.69 -0.54
C ASN A 66 10.40 8.51 0.37
N ILE A 67 10.93 8.49 1.55
CA ILE A 67 10.63 7.42 2.50
C ILE A 67 9.67 7.92 3.58
N ILE A 68 8.85 7.01 4.06
CA ILE A 68 7.99 7.31 5.20
C ILE A 68 8.86 7.23 6.46
N PRO A 69 8.81 8.24 7.32
CA PRO A 69 9.60 8.19 8.56
C PRO A 69 9.29 6.93 9.37
N PRO A 70 10.30 6.18 9.78
CA PRO A 70 10.08 4.93 10.54
C PRO A 70 9.24 5.10 11.79
N LYS A 71 9.30 6.26 12.42
CA LYS A 71 8.51 6.51 13.62
C LYS A 71 7.01 6.45 13.38
N TRP A 72 6.56 6.82 12.19
CA TRP A 72 5.15 6.74 11.84
C TRP A 72 4.69 5.29 11.79
N VAL A 73 5.51 4.46 11.18
CA VAL A 73 5.20 3.03 11.06
C VAL A 73 5.25 2.37 12.44
N GLU A 74 6.25 2.72 13.23
CA GLU A 74 6.38 2.19 14.59
C GLU A 74 5.17 2.54 15.44
N SER A 75 4.70 3.77 15.36
CA SER A 75 3.52 4.21 16.08
C SER A 75 2.27 3.42 15.66
N LEU A 76 2.11 3.20 14.36
CA LEU A 76 1.00 2.43 13.83
C LEU A 76 1.03 0.99 14.36
N ILE A 77 2.19 0.36 14.32
CA ILE A 77 2.35 -1.01 14.75
C ILE A 77 2.00 -1.13 16.23
N LYS A 78 2.52 -0.25 17.06
CA LYS A 78 2.26 -0.31 18.50
C LYS A 78 0.79 -0.15 18.84
N LYS A 79 0.08 0.70 18.11
CA LYS A 79 -1.32 0.98 18.40
C LYS A 79 -2.27 -0.05 17.81
N GLU A 80 -2.03 -0.46 16.58
CA GLU A 80 -3.02 -1.22 15.82
C GLU A 80 -2.65 -2.69 15.62
N ILE A 81 -1.38 -2.97 15.47
CA ILE A 81 -0.93 -4.32 15.10
C ILE A 81 0.35 -4.68 15.85
N PRO A 82 0.32 -4.72 17.20
CA PRO A 82 1.55 -4.88 17.98
C PRO A 82 2.31 -6.18 17.72
N THR A 83 1.69 -7.17 17.11
CA THR A 83 2.36 -8.43 16.79
C THR A 83 2.93 -8.46 15.38
N ALA A 84 2.75 -7.41 14.60
CA ALA A 84 3.28 -7.35 13.24
C ALA A 84 4.79 -7.25 13.25
N LYS A 85 5.40 -7.74 12.17
CA LYS A 85 6.83 -7.64 11.98
C LYS A 85 7.14 -6.71 10.82
N ILE A 86 8.19 -5.93 10.95
CA ILE A 86 8.69 -5.10 9.88
C ILE A 86 9.67 -5.92 9.05
N VAL A 87 9.50 -5.87 7.76
CA VAL A 87 10.36 -6.59 6.82
C VAL A 87 10.94 -5.66 5.77
#